data_5775e09897d201a226469afcdd5f1433
#
_entry.id   5775e09897d201a226469afcdd5f1433
#
_cell.length_a   1.000
_cell.length_b   1.000
_cell.length_c   1.000
_cell.angle_alpha   90.00
_cell.angle_beta   90.00
_cell.angle_gamma   90.00
#
_symmetry.space_group_name_H-M   'P 1'
#
loop_
_entity.id
_entity.type
_entity.pdbx_description
1 polymer ?
#
loop_
_entity_poly.entity_id
_entity_poly.type
_entity_poly.pdbx_seq_one_letter_code
_entity_poly.pdbx_strand_id
1 'polypeptide(L)'
;MFRSIRARIIAATAGCLVVALLLNTVINFQVTRQDNQQSQRDILTSTSASHNMAIADWVKSKMTVIASAQTVALNDDPVPVFKQLAQAGGFTNVYVGYASKTAKFSEPAGVPADYDPTIRPWYQQVVSTDGPVVTAPYVDAGTGKLVVT
;
A
#
# COMPACT_ATOMS: atom_id res chain seq x y z
N MET A 1 -1.18 -26.30 66.08
CA MET A 1 0.12 -26.94 66.41
C MET A 1 0.03 -28.40 65.98
N PHE A 2 0.68 -28.79 64.90
CA PHE A 2 0.61 -30.17 64.34
C PHE A 2 1.38 -31.12 65.26
N ARG A 3 0.67 -31.95 65.98
CA ARG A 3 1.22 -32.87 66.98
C ARG A 3 1.64 -34.24 66.46
N SER A 4 1.45 -34.53 65.20
CA SER A 4 1.77 -35.84 64.58
C SER A 4 2.79 -35.64 63.44
N ILE A 5 3.81 -36.53 63.39
CA ILE A 5 4.82 -36.56 62.32
C ILE A 5 4.17 -36.67 60.94
N ARG A 6 3.08 -37.43 60.81
CA ARG A 6 2.31 -37.58 59.58
C ARG A 6 1.73 -36.25 59.12
N ALA A 7 1.17 -35.42 60.03
CA ALA A 7 0.63 -34.12 59.69
C ALA A 7 1.70 -33.12 59.21
N ARG A 8 2.91 -33.20 59.74
CA ARG A 8 4.06 -32.40 59.30
C ARG A 8 4.54 -32.76 57.91
N ILE A 9 4.59 -34.06 57.59
CA ILE A 9 4.96 -34.56 56.26
C ILE A 9 3.91 -34.10 55.22
N ILE A 10 2.62 -34.30 55.52
CA ILE A 10 1.53 -33.87 54.61
C ILE A 10 1.56 -32.35 54.39
N ALA A 11 1.77 -31.56 55.41
CA ALA A 11 1.85 -30.11 55.27
C ALA A 11 3.08 -29.67 54.47
N ALA A 12 4.21 -30.32 54.62
CA ALA A 12 5.43 -30.03 53.88
C ALA A 12 5.27 -30.38 52.36
N THR A 13 4.70 -31.56 52.06
CA THR A 13 4.48 -31.97 50.67
C THR A 13 3.41 -31.08 50.00
N ALA A 14 2.33 -30.74 50.66
CA ALA A 14 1.34 -29.82 50.16
C ALA A 14 1.93 -28.41 49.89
N GLY A 15 2.77 -27.93 50.83
CA GLY A 15 3.49 -26.66 50.62
C GLY A 15 4.42 -26.66 49.39
N CYS A 16 5.20 -27.74 49.25
CA CYS A 16 6.05 -27.91 48.07
C CYS A 16 5.25 -27.91 46.75
N LEU A 17 4.11 -28.60 46.73
CA LEU A 17 3.23 -28.63 45.55
C LEU A 17 2.67 -27.25 45.21
N VAL A 18 2.20 -26.49 46.19
CA VAL A 18 1.70 -25.13 46.00
C VAL A 18 2.81 -24.21 45.47
N VAL A 19 4.01 -24.28 46.01
CA VAL A 19 5.15 -23.47 45.53
C VAL A 19 5.50 -23.86 44.07
N ALA A 20 5.53 -25.16 43.75
CA ALA A 20 5.81 -25.62 42.39
C ALA A 20 4.75 -25.15 41.39
N LEU A 21 3.46 -25.15 41.75
CA LEU A 21 2.38 -24.66 40.93
C LEU A 21 2.47 -23.14 40.71
N LEU A 22 2.78 -22.38 41.73
CA LEU A 22 2.98 -20.93 41.64
C LEU A 22 4.14 -20.59 40.70
N LEU A 23 5.28 -21.25 40.85
CA LEU A 23 6.44 -21.07 39.96
C LEU A 23 6.10 -21.40 38.52
N ASN A 24 5.42 -22.53 38.30
CA ASN A 24 4.98 -22.92 36.94
C ASN A 24 4.05 -21.87 36.34
N THR A 25 3.09 -21.35 37.10
CA THR A 25 2.16 -20.31 36.64
C THR A 25 2.91 -19.02 36.28
N VAL A 26 3.87 -18.59 37.07
CA VAL A 26 4.66 -17.38 36.79
C VAL A 26 5.51 -17.55 35.55
N ILE A 27 6.17 -18.70 35.38
CA ILE A 27 6.98 -18.99 34.19
C ILE A 27 6.12 -19.02 32.93
N ASN A 28 5.01 -19.75 32.97
CA ASN A 28 4.08 -19.81 31.83
C ASN A 28 3.50 -18.44 31.47
N PHE A 29 3.16 -17.62 32.46
CA PHE A 29 2.66 -16.28 32.23
C PHE A 29 3.71 -15.38 31.54
N GLN A 30 4.96 -15.45 31.95
CA GLN A 30 6.06 -14.70 31.36
C GLN A 30 6.33 -15.14 29.91
N VAL A 31 6.42 -16.43 29.65
CA VAL A 31 6.64 -17.02 28.32
C VAL A 31 5.48 -16.67 27.39
N THR A 32 4.25 -16.87 27.80
CA THR A 32 3.06 -16.59 26.99
C THR A 32 2.94 -15.09 26.64
N ARG A 33 3.32 -14.20 27.56
CA ARG A 33 3.34 -12.76 27.27
C ARG A 33 4.36 -12.39 26.20
N GLN A 34 5.54 -12.98 26.26
CA GLN A 34 6.64 -12.69 25.34
C GLN A 34 6.34 -13.23 23.95
N ASP A 35 5.82 -14.45 23.85
CA ASP A 35 5.43 -15.07 22.59
C ASP A 35 4.28 -14.32 21.90
N ASN A 36 3.27 -13.90 22.65
CA ASN A 36 2.15 -13.13 22.10
C ASN A 36 2.57 -11.76 21.54
N GLN A 37 3.50 -11.06 22.22
CA GLN A 37 3.98 -9.77 21.71
C GLN A 37 4.84 -9.92 20.46
N GLN A 38 5.63 -10.97 20.39
CA GLN A 38 6.48 -11.25 19.23
C GLN A 38 5.64 -11.68 18.04
N SER A 39 4.69 -12.61 18.23
CA SER A 39 3.75 -13.04 17.18
C SER A 39 2.93 -11.89 16.62
N GLN A 40 2.44 -10.96 17.45
CA GLN A 40 1.70 -9.79 16.97
C GLN A 40 2.59 -8.85 16.14
N ARG A 41 3.83 -8.62 16.55
CA ARG A 41 4.78 -7.81 15.77
C ARG A 41 5.10 -8.45 14.43
N ASP A 42 5.34 -9.75 14.41
CA ASP A 42 5.66 -10.50 13.20
C ASP A 42 4.48 -10.50 12.22
N ILE A 43 3.26 -10.67 12.71
CA ILE A 43 2.03 -10.58 11.90
C ILE A 43 1.87 -9.16 11.33
N LEU A 44 2.01 -8.13 12.14
CA LEU A 44 1.88 -6.75 11.67
C LEU A 44 2.95 -6.39 10.63
N THR A 45 4.19 -6.81 10.87
CA THR A 45 5.31 -6.54 9.94
C THR A 45 5.12 -7.30 8.63
N SER A 46 4.78 -8.58 8.67
CA SER A 46 4.54 -9.39 7.47
C SER A 46 3.32 -8.92 6.68
N THR A 47 2.26 -8.55 7.37
CA THR A 47 1.04 -7.99 6.74
C THR A 47 1.34 -6.66 6.06
N SER A 48 2.04 -5.75 6.74
CA SER A 48 2.45 -4.47 6.15
C SER A 48 3.37 -4.66 4.94
N ALA A 49 4.34 -5.57 5.03
CA ALA A 49 5.23 -5.88 3.91
C ALA A 49 4.44 -6.45 2.71
N SER A 50 3.51 -7.36 2.96
CA SER A 50 2.66 -7.95 1.91
C SER A 50 1.78 -6.91 1.22
N HIS A 51 1.19 -5.99 1.98
CA HIS A 51 0.40 -4.89 1.40
C HIS A 51 1.26 -3.92 0.59
N ASN A 52 2.46 -3.58 1.07
CA ASN A 52 3.38 -2.74 0.33
C ASN A 52 3.82 -3.38 -1.00
N MET A 53 4.11 -4.68 -1.00
CA MET A 53 4.42 -5.43 -2.22
C MET A 53 3.24 -5.44 -3.19
N ALA A 54 2.03 -5.70 -2.72
CA ALA A 54 0.83 -5.70 -3.55
C ALA A 54 0.57 -4.33 -4.19
N ILE A 55 0.76 -3.24 -3.45
CA ILE A 55 0.64 -1.87 -3.98
C ILE A 55 1.73 -1.61 -5.03
N ALA A 56 2.98 -1.99 -4.76
CA ALA A 56 4.08 -1.81 -5.69
C ALA A 56 3.84 -2.58 -7.00
N ASP A 57 3.39 -3.82 -6.92
CA ASP A 57 3.06 -4.64 -8.09
C ASP A 57 1.87 -4.07 -8.87
N TRP A 58 0.86 -3.56 -8.16
CA TRP A 58 -0.27 -2.89 -8.78
C TRP A 58 0.18 -1.64 -9.55
N VAL A 59 0.99 -0.76 -8.94
CA VAL A 59 1.56 0.42 -9.60
C VAL A 59 2.38 0.01 -10.81
N LYS A 60 3.28 -0.97 -10.67
CA LYS A 60 4.11 -1.48 -11.77
C LYS A 60 3.26 -1.99 -12.94
N SER A 61 2.18 -2.71 -12.65
CA SER A 61 1.24 -3.17 -13.68
C SER A 61 0.60 -1.99 -14.43
N LYS A 62 0.16 -0.96 -13.70
CA LYS A 62 -0.40 0.26 -14.31
C LYS A 62 0.62 0.97 -15.21
N MET A 63 1.86 1.11 -14.73
CA MET A 63 2.95 1.72 -15.51
C MET A 63 3.24 0.94 -16.79
N THR A 64 3.21 -0.39 -16.75
CA THR A 64 3.37 -1.24 -17.94
C THR A 64 2.28 -1.00 -18.98
N VAL A 65 1.03 -0.88 -18.54
CA VAL A 65 -0.09 -0.57 -19.44
C VAL A 65 0.08 0.81 -20.08
N ILE A 66 0.44 1.82 -19.31
CA ILE A 66 0.66 3.18 -19.84
C ILE A 66 1.89 3.26 -20.75
N ALA A 67 2.97 2.51 -20.46
CA ALA A 67 4.13 2.47 -21.35
C ALA A 67 3.78 2.03 -22.78
N SER A 68 2.78 1.17 -22.94
CA SER A 68 2.31 0.79 -24.26
C SER A 68 1.66 1.94 -25.07
N ALA A 69 1.21 3.00 -24.38
CA ALA A 69 0.68 4.20 -25.03
C ALA A 69 1.76 5.00 -25.79
N GLN A 70 3.04 4.87 -25.43
CA GLN A 70 4.14 5.62 -26.07
C GLN A 70 4.21 5.37 -27.57
N THR A 71 3.95 4.16 -28.03
CA THR A 71 4.03 3.78 -29.44
C THR A 71 2.99 4.49 -30.30
N VAL A 72 1.89 4.92 -29.72
CA VAL A 72 0.77 5.54 -30.43
C VAL A 72 0.56 7.02 -30.07
N ALA A 73 1.25 7.52 -29.06
CA ALA A 73 1.09 8.88 -28.55
C ALA A 73 1.38 9.97 -29.63
N LEU A 74 2.24 9.67 -30.60
CA LEU A 74 2.61 10.58 -31.70
C LEU A 74 1.80 10.34 -32.99
N ASN A 75 0.86 9.39 -32.99
CA ASN A 75 -0.01 9.16 -34.13
C ASN A 75 -1.02 10.31 -34.30
N ASP A 76 -1.57 10.46 -35.50
CA ASP A 76 -2.57 11.50 -35.82
C ASP A 76 -3.80 11.41 -34.92
N ASP A 77 -4.27 10.20 -34.63
CA ASP A 77 -5.38 9.95 -33.71
C ASP A 77 -5.07 8.81 -32.72
N PRO A 78 -4.48 9.11 -31.56
CA PRO A 78 -4.22 8.12 -30.52
C PRO A 78 -5.44 7.84 -29.62
N VAL A 79 -6.52 8.64 -29.70
CA VAL A 79 -7.66 8.59 -28.77
C VAL A 79 -8.34 7.23 -28.69
N PRO A 80 -8.59 6.51 -29.79
CA PRO A 80 -9.19 5.17 -29.72
C PRO A 80 -8.36 4.19 -28.88
N VAL A 81 -7.03 4.22 -29.04
CA VAL A 81 -6.14 3.36 -28.24
C VAL A 81 -6.12 3.80 -26.77
N PHE A 82 -6.12 5.10 -26.49
CA PHE A 82 -6.20 5.61 -25.13
C PHE A 82 -7.48 5.17 -24.43
N LYS A 83 -8.62 5.13 -25.12
CA LYS A 83 -9.88 4.59 -24.56
C LYS A 83 -9.75 3.11 -24.19
N GLN A 84 -9.14 2.31 -25.07
CA GLN A 84 -8.91 0.89 -24.80
C GLN A 84 -7.99 0.70 -23.59
N LEU A 85 -6.91 1.47 -23.51
CA LEU A 85 -5.97 1.42 -22.38
C LEU A 85 -6.63 1.87 -21.08
N ALA A 86 -7.48 2.91 -21.11
CA ALA A 86 -8.23 3.36 -19.96
C ALA A 86 -9.15 2.26 -19.43
N GLN A 87 -9.87 1.59 -20.30
CA GLN A 87 -10.76 0.48 -19.95
C GLN A 87 -9.97 -0.73 -19.41
N ALA A 88 -8.97 -1.19 -20.15
CA ALA A 88 -8.16 -2.35 -19.80
C ALA A 88 -7.36 -2.12 -18.50
N GLY A 89 -6.82 -0.92 -18.32
CA GLY A 89 -6.05 -0.55 -17.15
C GLY A 89 -6.89 -0.06 -15.96
N GLY A 90 -8.20 0.18 -16.13
CA GLY A 90 -9.05 0.77 -15.11
C GLY A 90 -8.59 2.18 -14.72
N PHE A 91 -8.18 2.98 -15.71
CA PHE A 91 -7.84 4.39 -15.51
C PHE A 91 -9.07 5.27 -15.71
N THR A 92 -9.14 6.35 -14.96
CA THR A 92 -10.19 7.37 -15.17
C THR A 92 -10.00 8.08 -16.50
N ASN A 93 -8.74 8.35 -16.87
CA ASN A 93 -8.38 8.98 -18.14
C ASN A 93 -6.96 8.56 -18.55
N VAL A 94 -6.75 8.36 -19.82
CA VAL A 94 -5.42 8.20 -20.45
C VAL A 94 -5.23 9.36 -21.41
N TYR A 95 -4.11 10.05 -21.31
CA TYR A 95 -3.88 11.25 -22.10
C TYR A 95 -2.40 11.48 -22.37
N VAL A 96 -2.13 12.34 -23.35
CA VAL A 96 -0.80 12.82 -23.68
C VAL A 96 -0.82 14.35 -23.72
N GLY A 97 0.24 14.96 -23.18
CA GLY A 97 0.51 16.37 -23.32
C GLY A 97 1.75 16.61 -24.17
N TYR A 98 1.65 17.54 -25.08
CA TYR A 98 2.74 17.88 -25.99
C TYR A 98 3.38 19.21 -25.59
N ALA A 99 4.66 19.38 -25.92
CA ALA A 99 5.37 20.64 -25.74
C ALA A 99 4.74 21.82 -26.52
N SER A 100 3.93 21.53 -27.55
CA SER A 100 3.11 22.49 -28.28
C SER A 100 1.92 23.06 -27.49
N LYS A 101 1.83 22.74 -26.19
CA LYS A 101 0.73 23.11 -25.28
C LYS A 101 -0.63 22.51 -25.65
N THR A 102 -0.62 21.46 -26.43
CA THR A 102 -1.82 20.70 -26.77
C THR A 102 -1.86 19.39 -26.01
N ALA A 103 -3.05 18.82 -25.85
CA ALA A 103 -3.22 17.52 -25.23
C ALA A 103 -4.33 16.72 -25.93
N LYS A 104 -4.23 15.39 -25.86
CA LYS A 104 -5.28 14.47 -26.33
C LYS A 104 -5.65 13.53 -25.18
N PHE A 105 -6.94 13.33 -24.96
CA PHE A 105 -7.52 12.60 -23.83
C PHE A 105 -8.39 11.46 -24.31
N SER A 106 -8.39 10.33 -23.59
CA SER A 106 -9.38 9.27 -23.77
C SER A 106 -10.79 9.74 -23.38
N GLU A 107 -10.89 10.62 -22.38
CA GLU A 107 -12.13 11.25 -21.93
C GLU A 107 -11.88 12.75 -21.72
N PRO A 108 -12.26 13.59 -22.70
CA PRO A 108 -12.02 15.04 -22.64
C PRO A 108 -13.06 15.81 -21.83
N ALA A 109 -14.13 15.14 -21.33
CA ALA A 109 -15.21 15.83 -20.63
C ALA A 109 -14.70 16.62 -19.42
N GLY A 110 -15.07 17.89 -19.35
CA GLY A 110 -14.68 18.80 -18.27
C GLY A 110 -13.29 19.44 -18.41
N VAL A 111 -12.49 19.03 -19.41
CA VAL A 111 -11.18 19.68 -19.65
C VAL A 111 -11.41 21.10 -20.19
N PRO A 112 -10.80 22.15 -19.57
CA PRO A 112 -10.92 23.52 -20.03
C PRO A 112 -10.45 23.71 -21.49
N ALA A 113 -11.08 24.62 -22.23
CA ALA A 113 -10.72 24.88 -23.62
C ALA A 113 -9.29 25.47 -23.78
N ASP A 114 -8.82 26.17 -22.76
CA ASP A 114 -7.47 26.76 -22.65
C ASP A 114 -6.47 25.87 -21.91
N TYR A 115 -6.73 24.57 -21.86
CA TYR A 115 -5.89 23.62 -21.12
C TYR A 115 -4.47 23.58 -21.69
N ASP A 116 -3.51 23.99 -20.88
CA ASP A 116 -2.08 23.87 -21.15
C ASP A 116 -1.47 22.72 -20.31
N PRO A 117 -1.07 21.60 -20.90
CA PRO A 117 -0.45 20.51 -20.16
C PRO A 117 0.90 20.89 -19.56
N THR A 118 1.65 21.81 -20.16
CA THR A 118 3.03 22.12 -19.79
C THR A 118 3.15 22.79 -18.42
N ILE A 119 2.10 23.41 -17.92
CA ILE A 119 2.05 24.03 -16.58
C ILE A 119 1.49 23.07 -15.52
N ARG A 120 1.10 21.86 -15.89
CA ARG A 120 0.51 20.91 -14.95
C ARG A 120 1.58 20.17 -14.14
N PRO A 121 1.29 19.82 -12.86
CA PRO A 121 2.26 19.15 -11.98
C PRO A 121 2.84 17.86 -12.58
N TRP A 122 2.00 17.04 -13.17
CA TRP A 122 2.40 15.77 -13.79
C TRP A 122 3.38 15.97 -14.94
N TYR A 123 3.14 16.99 -15.80
CA TYR A 123 4.00 17.27 -16.93
C TYR A 123 5.38 17.79 -16.47
N GLN A 124 5.38 18.73 -15.55
CA GLN A 124 6.62 19.31 -15.00
C GLN A 124 7.47 18.24 -14.29
N GLN A 125 6.82 17.34 -13.56
CA GLN A 125 7.51 16.26 -12.87
C GLN A 125 8.13 15.27 -13.88
N VAL A 126 7.40 14.85 -14.91
CA VAL A 126 7.91 13.93 -15.94
C VAL A 126 9.10 14.53 -16.70
N VAL A 127 8.99 15.82 -17.10
CA VAL A 127 10.08 16.50 -17.83
C VAL A 127 11.34 16.66 -16.97
N SER A 128 11.19 16.78 -15.65
CA SER A 128 12.34 16.89 -14.73
C SER A 128 12.90 15.54 -14.29
N THR A 129 12.30 14.43 -14.70
CA THR A 129 12.68 13.07 -14.27
C THR A 129 13.06 12.23 -15.49
N ASP A 130 14.15 11.47 -15.37
CA ASP A 130 14.54 10.53 -16.41
C ASP A 130 13.83 9.18 -16.20
N GLY A 131 12.59 9.10 -16.68
CA GLY A 131 11.78 7.87 -16.64
C GLY A 131 10.36 8.04 -16.13
N PRO A 132 9.61 6.92 -16.01
CA PRO A 132 8.22 6.93 -15.54
C PRO A 132 8.15 7.33 -14.07
N VAL A 133 7.16 8.14 -13.72
CA VAL A 133 6.93 8.60 -12.35
C VAL A 133 5.46 8.44 -11.97
N VAL A 134 5.19 8.36 -10.67
CA VAL A 134 3.87 8.53 -10.09
C VAL A 134 3.87 9.84 -9.32
N THR A 135 2.93 10.74 -9.63
CA THR A 135 2.88 12.06 -9.00
C THR A 135 2.37 11.97 -7.56
N ALA A 136 2.69 12.98 -6.75
CA ALA A 136 1.90 13.26 -5.56
C ALA A 136 0.44 13.57 -5.97
N PRO A 137 -0.55 13.35 -5.09
CA PRO A 137 -1.93 13.72 -5.37
C PRO A 137 -2.08 15.21 -5.68
N TYR A 138 -2.83 15.53 -6.74
CA TYR A 138 -3.15 16.90 -7.13
C TYR A 138 -4.59 17.00 -7.63
N VAL A 139 -5.11 18.24 -7.75
CA VAL A 139 -6.47 18.47 -8.24
C VAL A 139 -6.47 18.44 -9.77
N ASP A 140 -7.22 17.51 -10.34
CA ASP A 140 -7.39 17.39 -11.77
C ASP A 140 -8.21 18.55 -12.36
N ALA A 141 -7.75 19.10 -13.50
CA ALA A 141 -8.37 20.24 -14.12
C ALA A 141 -9.73 19.95 -14.76
N GLY A 142 -9.93 18.71 -15.23
CA GLY A 142 -11.17 18.31 -15.88
C GLY A 142 -12.27 17.97 -14.88
N THR A 143 -11.93 17.22 -13.85
CA THR A 143 -12.91 16.67 -12.90
C THR A 143 -12.99 17.43 -11.58
N GLY A 144 -12.00 18.25 -11.25
CA GLY A 144 -11.89 18.92 -9.93
C GLY A 144 -11.61 17.95 -8.77
N LYS A 145 -11.34 16.68 -9.05
CA LYS A 145 -11.08 15.65 -8.04
C LYS A 145 -9.59 15.50 -7.78
N LEU A 146 -9.27 14.95 -6.61
CA LEU A 146 -7.91 14.57 -6.28
C LEU A 146 -7.52 13.31 -7.06
N VAL A 147 -6.43 13.39 -7.81
CA VAL A 147 -5.91 12.30 -8.65
C VAL A 147 -4.41 12.14 -8.48
N VAL A 148 -3.89 11.00 -8.91
CA VAL A 148 -2.47 10.72 -9.16
C VAL A 148 -2.30 10.38 -10.65
N THR A 149 -1.18 10.75 -11.20
CA THR A 149 -0.82 10.47 -12.60
C THR A 149 0.50 9.73 -12.66
#